data_925a6c1374149c5b518322212d8537bc
#
_entry.id   925a6c1374149c5b518322212d8537bc
#
_cell.length_a   1.000
_cell.length_b   1.000
_cell.length_c   1.000
_cell.angle_alpha   90.00
_cell.angle_beta   90.00
_cell.angle_gamma   90.00
#
_symmetry.space_group_name_H-M   'P 1'
#
loop_
_entity.id
_entity.type
_entity.pdbx_description
1 polymer ?
#
loop_
_entity_poly.entity_id
_entity_poly.type
_entity_poly.pdbx_seq_one_letter_code
_entity_poly.pdbx_strand_id
1 'polypeptide(L)'
;MKKKNGFTLVELLAVIVILAIILVIAVPQIMDTINSSRKASIESSVKMVASSAETQYTVAQTLGNLGTGEGQFNVGSTESKVSCLTEKWAGLNSSDYASCEYYIDANGVAHVDITGKTGGKFAGYTCTNGDKTTATCNKG
;
A
#
# COMPACT_ATOMS: atom_id res chain seq x y z
N MET A 1 23.10 16.77 55.29
CA MET A 1 23.39 16.01 54.10
C MET A 1 22.12 15.28 53.64
N LYS A 2 21.62 15.55 52.44
CA LYS A 2 20.52 14.78 51.85
C LYS A 2 21.05 13.40 51.41
N LYS A 3 20.53 12.31 52.01
CA LYS A 3 20.77 10.95 51.50
C LYS A 3 20.14 10.82 50.13
N LYS A 4 20.94 10.59 49.11
CA LYS A 4 20.47 10.16 47.78
C LYS A 4 20.16 8.67 47.86
N ASN A 5 18.87 8.32 47.82
CA ASN A 5 18.47 6.94 47.71
C ASN A 5 18.74 6.50 46.24
N GLY A 6 19.71 5.61 46.09
CA GLY A 6 19.99 4.97 44.81
C GLY A 6 19.19 3.66 44.67
N PHE A 7 18.88 3.23 43.44
CA PHE A 7 18.29 1.93 43.18
C PHE A 7 19.25 0.80 43.55
N THR A 8 18.73 -0.29 44.09
CA THR A 8 19.53 -1.49 44.33
C THR A 8 19.74 -2.25 43.04
N LEU A 9 20.83 -3.02 42.96
CA LEU A 9 21.13 -3.86 41.79
C LEU A 9 20.03 -4.90 41.55
N VAL A 10 19.41 -5.42 42.62
CA VAL A 10 18.30 -6.39 42.54
C VAL A 10 17.03 -5.78 41.97
N GLU A 11 16.72 -4.53 42.34
CA GLU A 11 15.56 -3.80 41.77
C GLU A 11 15.74 -3.60 40.26
N LEU A 12 16.91 -3.21 39.80
CA LEU A 12 17.21 -3.06 38.40
C LEU A 12 17.12 -4.41 37.65
N LEU A 13 17.69 -5.48 38.22
CA LEU A 13 17.63 -6.83 37.69
C LEU A 13 16.17 -7.30 37.52
N ALA A 14 15.33 -7.08 38.55
CA ALA A 14 13.92 -7.44 38.51
C ALA A 14 13.17 -6.73 37.38
N VAL A 15 13.42 -5.46 37.16
CA VAL A 15 12.79 -4.67 36.09
C VAL A 15 13.16 -5.20 34.69
N ILE A 16 14.45 -5.44 34.43
CA ILE A 16 14.88 -5.95 33.12
C ILE A 16 14.36 -7.36 32.83
N VAL A 17 14.22 -8.22 33.85
CA VAL A 17 13.63 -9.55 33.67
C VAL A 17 12.15 -9.45 33.33
N ILE A 18 11.38 -8.59 33.98
CA ILE A 18 9.96 -8.38 33.69
C ILE A 18 9.80 -7.80 32.26
N LEU A 19 10.62 -6.81 31.89
CA LEU A 19 10.61 -6.22 30.55
C LEU A 19 10.93 -7.30 29.49
N ALA A 20 11.91 -8.16 29.73
CA ALA A 20 12.26 -9.25 28.80
C ALA A 20 11.10 -10.20 28.56
N ILE A 21 10.37 -10.59 29.62
CA ILE A 21 9.19 -11.48 29.50
C ILE A 21 8.07 -10.79 28.68
N ILE A 22 7.79 -9.51 28.99
CA ILE A 22 6.77 -8.76 28.25
C ILE A 22 7.13 -8.64 26.77
N LEU A 23 8.39 -8.35 26.44
CA LEU A 23 8.85 -8.21 25.06
C LEU A 23 8.72 -9.52 24.27
N VAL A 24 9.03 -10.67 24.87
CA VAL A 24 8.91 -12.00 24.21
C VAL A 24 7.46 -12.27 23.77
N ILE A 25 6.48 -11.83 24.53
CA ILE A 25 5.06 -12.01 24.21
C ILE A 25 4.54 -10.92 23.26
N ALA A 26 4.95 -9.67 23.48
CA ALA A 26 4.41 -8.52 22.76
C ALA A 26 4.93 -8.40 21.31
N VAL A 27 6.21 -8.71 21.08
CA VAL A 27 6.84 -8.52 19.75
C VAL A 27 6.12 -9.30 18.64
N PRO A 28 5.79 -10.60 18.75
CA PRO A 28 5.07 -11.32 17.70
C PRO A 28 3.73 -10.69 17.37
N GLN A 29 2.95 -10.30 18.37
CA GLN A 29 1.63 -9.68 18.17
C GLN A 29 1.71 -8.33 17.46
N ILE A 30 2.73 -7.52 17.77
CA ILE A 30 2.97 -6.24 17.10
C ILE A 30 3.32 -6.45 15.63
N MET A 31 4.13 -7.45 15.30
CA MET A 31 4.51 -7.74 13.91
C MET A 31 3.31 -8.15 13.07
N ASP A 32 2.39 -8.97 13.61
CA ASP A 32 1.16 -9.36 12.92
C ASP A 32 0.24 -8.15 12.68
N THR A 33 0.12 -7.28 13.67
CA THR A 33 -0.65 -6.02 13.54
C THR A 33 -0.06 -5.10 12.49
N ILE A 34 1.25 -4.96 12.43
CA ILE A 34 1.94 -4.14 11.41
C ILE A 34 1.71 -4.73 10.02
N ASN A 35 1.82 -6.04 9.84
CA ASN A 35 1.58 -6.69 8.56
C ASN A 35 0.12 -6.52 8.09
N SER A 36 -0.84 -6.69 8.98
CA SER A 36 -2.27 -6.47 8.70
C SER A 36 -2.55 -5.01 8.31
N SER A 37 -1.96 -4.06 9.02
CA SER A 37 -2.08 -2.64 8.72
C SER A 37 -1.46 -2.26 7.36
N ARG A 38 -0.30 -2.82 7.03
CA ARG A 38 0.33 -2.62 5.71
C ARG A 38 -0.52 -3.21 4.58
N LYS A 39 -1.06 -4.40 4.79
CA LYS A 39 -1.98 -5.03 3.83
C LYS A 39 -3.20 -4.15 3.58
N ALA A 40 -3.90 -3.71 4.61
CA ALA A 40 -5.04 -2.83 4.50
C ALA A 40 -4.70 -1.50 3.80
N SER A 41 -3.51 -0.97 4.07
CA SER A 41 -3.04 0.28 3.44
C SER A 41 -2.77 0.12 1.94
N ILE A 42 -2.14 -0.97 1.49
CA ILE A 42 -1.92 -1.20 0.05
C ILE A 42 -3.23 -1.53 -0.68
N GLU A 43 -4.14 -2.28 -0.07
CA GLU A 43 -5.49 -2.53 -0.60
C GLU A 43 -6.28 -1.22 -0.76
N SER A 44 -6.16 -0.30 0.19
CA SER A 44 -6.75 1.04 0.10
C SER A 44 -6.12 1.85 -1.06
N SER A 45 -4.82 1.73 -1.28
CA SER A 45 -4.15 2.37 -2.42
C SER A 45 -4.67 1.85 -3.75
N VAL A 46 -4.90 0.55 -3.89
CA VAL A 46 -5.52 -0.05 -5.10
C VAL A 46 -6.88 0.55 -5.37
N LYS A 47 -7.75 0.60 -4.36
CA LYS A 47 -9.11 1.17 -4.48
C LYS A 47 -9.07 2.65 -4.86
N MET A 48 -8.15 3.40 -4.28
CA MET A 48 -7.96 4.82 -4.61
C MET A 48 -7.53 5.01 -6.05
N VAL A 49 -6.55 4.24 -6.52
CA VAL A 49 -6.07 4.31 -7.91
C VAL A 49 -7.19 3.91 -8.89
N ALA A 50 -7.93 2.85 -8.59
CA ALA A 50 -9.06 2.42 -9.43
C ALA A 50 -10.14 3.51 -9.52
N SER A 51 -10.54 4.10 -8.41
CA SER A 51 -11.50 5.20 -8.39
C SER A 51 -11.00 6.42 -9.15
N SER A 52 -9.72 6.76 -9.01
CA SER A 52 -9.09 7.86 -9.76
C SER A 52 -9.05 7.58 -11.26
N ALA A 53 -8.69 6.35 -11.66
CA ALA A 53 -8.68 5.95 -13.07
C ALA A 53 -10.07 6.03 -13.72
N GLU A 54 -11.12 5.59 -13.02
CA GLU A 54 -12.51 5.71 -13.50
C GLU A 54 -12.94 7.17 -13.63
N THR A 55 -12.50 8.05 -12.72
CA THR A 55 -12.75 9.48 -12.82
C THR A 55 -12.06 10.09 -14.04
N GLN A 56 -10.79 9.75 -14.27
CA GLN A 56 -10.05 10.20 -15.45
C GLN A 56 -10.68 9.67 -16.74
N TYR A 57 -11.11 8.41 -16.76
CA TYR A 57 -11.82 7.83 -17.87
C TYR A 57 -13.10 8.59 -18.22
N THR A 58 -13.93 8.90 -17.22
CA THR A 58 -15.18 9.64 -17.42
C THR A 58 -14.93 11.03 -17.96
N VAL A 59 -13.92 11.74 -17.43
CA VAL A 59 -13.52 13.06 -17.91
C VAL A 59 -13.03 12.98 -19.35
N ALA A 60 -12.13 12.03 -19.66
CA ALA A 60 -11.59 11.84 -21.00
C ALA A 60 -12.68 11.46 -22.02
N GLN A 61 -13.62 10.63 -21.63
CA GLN A 61 -14.78 10.27 -22.44
C GLN A 61 -15.65 11.48 -22.77
N THR A 62 -15.90 12.33 -21.78
CA THR A 62 -16.71 13.55 -21.96
C THR A 62 -16.02 14.56 -22.86
N LEU A 63 -14.69 14.67 -22.78
CA LEU A 63 -13.89 15.61 -23.57
C LEU A 63 -13.46 15.05 -24.93
N GLY A 64 -13.72 13.76 -25.23
CA GLY A 64 -13.26 13.08 -26.45
C GLY A 64 -11.74 12.84 -26.48
N ASN A 65 -11.10 12.74 -25.30
CA ASN A 65 -9.64 12.59 -25.14
C ASN A 65 -9.21 11.15 -24.82
N LEU A 66 -10.00 10.15 -25.22
CA LEU A 66 -9.61 8.74 -25.10
C LEU A 66 -8.67 8.35 -26.24
N GLY A 67 -7.56 7.69 -25.91
CA GLY A 67 -6.59 7.21 -26.88
C GLY A 67 -5.21 6.96 -26.32
N THR A 68 -4.24 6.72 -27.19
CA THR A 68 -2.84 6.45 -26.85
C THR A 68 -1.88 7.60 -27.17
N GLY A 69 -2.41 8.73 -27.66
CA GLY A 69 -1.62 9.92 -28.01
C GLY A 69 -1.23 10.75 -26.78
N GLU A 70 -0.32 11.69 -27.00
CA GLU A 70 0.08 12.62 -25.97
C GLU A 70 -1.13 13.46 -25.49
N GLY A 71 -1.32 13.51 -24.17
CA GLY A 71 -2.46 14.20 -23.54
C GLY A 71 -3.78 13.44 -23.60
N GLN A 72 -3.80 12.21 -24.13
CA GLN A 72 -4.97 11.34 -24.15
C GLN A 72 -4.92 10.35 -22.99
N PHE A 73 -6.10 9.95 -22.50
CA PHE A 73 -6.22 8.92 -21.50
C PHE A 73 -6.30 7.54 -22.15
N ASN A 74 -5.33 6.68 -21.84
CA ASN A 74 -5.27 5.32 -22.35
C ASN A 74 -6.03 4.37 -21.42
N VAL A 75 -6.99 3.65 -21.97
CA VAL A 75 -7.81 2.70 -21.21
C VAL A 75 -7.13 1.35 -20.97
N GLY A 76 -6.10 1.02 -21.76
CA GLY A 76 -5.45 -0.29 -21.69
C GLY A 76 -6.36 -1.44 -22.10
N SER A 77 -5.92 -2.65 -21.79
CA SER A 77 -6.69 -3.90 -21.93
C SER A 77 -6.15 -4.95 -20.95
N THR A 78 -6.83 -6.07 -20.83
CA THR A 78 -6.34 -7.21 -20.02
C THR A 78 -4.98 -7.73 -20.47
N GLU A 79 -4.69 -7.64 -21.76
CA GLU A 79 -3.42 -8.09 -22.37
C GLU A 79 -2.36 -6.99 -22.43
N SER A 80 -2.80 -5.72 -22.43
CA SER A 80 -1.93 -4.54 -22.54
C SER A 80 -2.32 -3.49 -21.50
N LYS A 81 -1.90 -3.71 -20.26
CA LYS A 81 -2.13 -2.79 -19.15
C LYS A 81 -1.29 -1.53 -19.29
N VAL A 82 -1.78 -0.43 -18.75
CA VAL A 82 -1.13 0.87 -18.79
C VAL A 82 -0.48 1.16 -17.44
N SER A 83 0.74 1.65 -17.45
CA SER A 83 1.44 2.05 -16.22
C SER A 83 0.79 3.29 -15.59
N CYS A 84 0.57 3.23 -14.28
CA CYS A 84 0.04 4.34 -13.50
C CYS A 84 1.01 4.84 -12.42
N LEU A 85 2.19 4.26 -12.30
CA LEU A 85 3.12 4.59 -11.21
C LEU A 85 3.59 6.05 -11.22
N THR A 86 3.77 6.63 -12.40
CA THR A 86 4.23 8.01 -12.58
C THR A 86 3.09 9.00 -12.81
N GLU A 87 1.86 8.51 -12.89
CA GLU A 87 0.69 9.34 -13.13
C GLU A 87 0.31 10.12 -11.87
N LYS A 88 0.20 11.44 -11.99
CA LYS A 88 -0.15 12.32 -10.87
C LYS A 88 -1.52 12.00 -10.27
N TRP A 89 -2.46 11.57 -11.10
CA TRP A 89 -3.81 11.21 -10.64
C TRP A 89 -3.84 9.92 -9.81
N ALA A 90 -2.85 9.03 -9.98
CA ALA A 90 -2.75 7.80 -9.19
C ALA A 90 -2.28 8.05 -7.75
N GLY A 91 -1.57 9.17 -7.50
CA GLY A 91 -1.16 9.59 -6.17
C GLY A 91 -0.18 8.64 -5.47
N LEU A 92 0.53 7.80 -6.24
CA LEU A 92 1.46 6.81 -5.70
C LEU A 92 2.87 7.39 -5.56
N ASN A 93 3.57 6.94 -4.52
CA ASN A 93 4.97 7.29 -4.31
C ASN A 93 5.88 6.16 -4.84
N SER A 94 6.69 6.45 -5.83
CA SER A 94 7.62 5.48 -6.44
C SER A 94 8.71 4.94 -5.48
N SER A 95 8.83 5.48 -4.27
CA SER A 95 9.68 4.91 -3.22
C SER A 95 9.06 3.67 -2.57
N ASP A 96 7.74 3.56 -2.55
CA ASP A 96 7.00 2.50 -1.87
C ASP A 96 6.49 1.42 -2.83
N TYR A 97 6.33 1.76 -4.11
CA TYR A 97 5.77 0.87 -5.14
C TYR A 97 6.76 0.60 -6.26
N ALA A 98 6.84 -0.66 -6.69
CA ALA A 98 7.67 -1.10 -7.81
C ALA A 98 6.95 -0.96 -9.14
N SER A 99 5.65 -1.28 -9.17
CA SER A 99 4.81 -1.14 -10.35
C SER A 99 3.38 -0.77 -9.97
N CYS A 100 2.73 -0.09 -10.89
CA CYS A 100 1.30 0.16 -10.90
C CYS A 100 0.85 0.06 -12.36
N GLU A 101 -0.10 -0.81 -12.62
CA GLU A 101 -0.66 -1.01 -13.96
C GLU A 101 -2.19 -1.09 -13.86
N TYR A 102 -2.89 -0.60 -14.87
CA TYR A 102 -4.34 -0.64 -14.89
C TYR A 102 -4.89 -0.87 -16.31
N TYR A 103 -6.14 -1.24 -16.36
CA TYR A 103 -6.97 -1.17 -17.57
C TYR A 103 -8.43 -0.85 -17.19
N ILE A 104 -9.18 -0.31 -18.13
CA ILE A 104 -10.62 -0.05 -17.98
C ILE A 104 -11.37 -1.09 -18.81
N ASP A 105 -12.31 -1.79 -18.19
CA ASP A 105 -13.14 -2.78 -18.89
C ASP A 105 -14.27 -2.13 -19.70
N ALA A 106 -15.02 -2.96 -20.43
CA ALA A 106 -16.12 -2.50 -21.28
C ALA A 106 -17.28 -1.82 -20.48
N ASN A 107 -17.33 -2.03 -19.16
CA ASN A 107 -18.31 -1.43 -18.26
C ASN A 107 -17.81 -0.11 -17.65
N GLY A 108 -16.59 0.30 -17.98
CA GLY A 108 -15.95 1.49 -17.42
C GLY A 108 -15.36 1.26 -16.02
N VAL A 109 -15.17 0.02 -15.59
CA VAL A 109 -14.57 -0.34 -14.32
C VAL A 109 -13.05 -0.44 -14.47
N ALA A 110 -12.32 0.23 -13.61
CA ALA A 110 -10.87 0.16 -13.56
C ALA A 110 -10.40 -1.06 -12.77
N HIS A 111 -9.52 -1.82 -13.37
CA HIS A 111 -8.81 -2.94 -12.74
C HIS A 111 -7.34 -2.58 -12.59
N VAL A 112 -6.81 -2.74 -11.39
CA VAL A 112 -5.49 -2.23 -11.00
C VAL A 112 -4.64 -3.35 -10.41
N ASP A 113 -3.39 -3.41 -10.86
CA ASP A 113 -2.34 -4.24 -10.29
C ASP A 113 -1.28 -3.34 -9.66
N ILE A 114 -0.92 -3.62 -8.43
CA ILE A 114 0.13 -2.89 -7.71
C ILE A 114 1.08 -3.87 -7.06
N THR A 115 2.38 -3.59 -7.17
CA THR A 115 3.44 -4.35 -6.49
C THR A 115 4.25 -3.40 -5.61
N GLY A 116 4.46 -3.81 -4.35
CA GLY A 116 5.30 -3.09 -3.42
C GLY A 116 6.78 -3.19 -3.77
N LYS A 117 7.51 -2.10 -3.60
CA LYS A 117 8.95 -2.02 -3.91
C LYS A 117 9.77 -2.70 -2.82
N THR A 118 10.77 -3.48 -3.23
CA THR A 118 11.77 -4.05 -2.31
C THR A 118 12.45 -2.94 -1.51
N GLY A 119 12.46 -3.07 -0.19
CA GLY A 119 12.96 -2.04 0.72
C GLY A 119 11.99 -0.89 1.01
N GLY A 120 10.85 -0.82 0.33
CA GLY A 120 9.78 0.14 0.60
C GLY A 120 8.79 -0.34 1.67
N LYS A 121 7.83 0.52 1.99
CA LYS A 121 6.78 0.27 3.00
C LYS A 121 5.97 -1.00 2.73
N PHE A 122 5.75 -1.33 1.46
CA PHE A 122 4.93 -2.44 1.01
C PHE A 122 5.72 -3.60 0.40
N ALA A 123 7.00 -3.72 0.78
CA ALA A 123 7.87 -4.79 0.28
C ALA A 123 7.23 -6.19 0.47
N GLY A 124 7.24 -6.97 -0.61
CA GLY A 124 6.66 -8.31 -0.65
C GLY A 124 5.15 -8.38 -0.89
N TYR A 125 4.44 -7.26 -0.96
CA TYR A 125 3.01 -7.26 -1.27
C TYR A 125 2.77 -7.12 -2.77
N THR A 126 1.83 -7.92 -3.28
CA THR A 126 1.34 -7.84 -4.66
C THR A 126 -0.19 -7.90 -4.66
N CYS A 127 -0.80 -6.96 -5.35
CA CYS A 127 -2.24 -6.86 -5.55
C CYS A 127 -2.54 -7.03 -7.03
N THR A 128 -3.49 -7.88 -7.36
CA THR A 128 -3.86 -8.16 -8.76
C THR A 128 -5.36 -7.99 -8.96
N ASN A 129 -5.71 -7.40 -10.09
CA ASN A 129 -7.10 -7.23 -10.54
C ASN A 129 -8.03 -6.61 -9.49
N GLY A 130 -7.50 -5.64 -8.73
CA GLY A 130 -8.31 -4.88 -7.76
C GLY A 130 -9.10 -3.78 -8.42
N ASP A 131 -10.28 -3.47 -7.89
CA ASP A 131 -11.14 -2.37 -8.31
C ASP A 131 -11.43 -1.41 -7.14
N LYS A 132 -12.29 -0.40 -7.36
CA LYS A 132 -12.64 0.59 -6.32
C LYS A 132 -13.39 -0.01 -5.12
N THR A 133 -13.96 -1.21 -5.25
CA THR A 133 -14.73 -1.87 -4.19
C THR A 133 -13.95 -3.02 -3.57
N THR A 134 -13.20 -3.75 -4.39
CA THR A 134 -12.51 -4.98 -4.01
C THR A 134 -11.02 -4.88 -4.32
N ALA A 135 -10.21 -5.12 -3.34
CA ALA A 135 -8.77 -5.27 -3.52
C ALA A 135 -8.28 -6.40 -2.61
N THR A 136 -7.53 -7.33 -3.18
CA THR A 136 -6.90 -8.41 -2.42
C THR A 136 -5.41 -8.40 -2.72
N CYS A 137 -4.63 -8.23 -1.67
CA CYS A 137 -3.18 -8.21 -1.74
C CYS A 137 -2.60 -9.38 -0.96
N ASN A 138 -1.63 -10.05 -1.55
CA ASN A 138 -0.91 -11.15 -0.94
C ASN A 138 0.54 -10.74 -0.67
N LYS A 139 1.09 -11.26 0.42
CA LYS A 139 2.51 -11.13 0.74
C LYS A 139 3.23 -12.40 0.28
N GLY A 140 4.16 -12.21 -0.63
CA GLY A 140 5.05 -13.27 -1.08
C GLY A 140 6.20 -13.50 -0.12
#